data_6a4631d1730e99b55759488d28128cce
#
_entry.id   6a4631d1730e99b55759488d28128cce
#
_cell.length_a   1.000
_cell.length_b   1.000
_cell.length_c   1.000
_cell.angle_alpha   90.00
_cell.angle_beta   90.00
_cell.angle_gamma   90.00
#
_symmetry.space_group_name_H-M   'P 1'
#
loop_
_entity.id
_entity.type
_entity.pdbx_description
1 polymer ?
#
loop_
_entity_poly.entity_id
_entity_poly.type
_entity_poly.pdbx_seq_one_letter_code
_entity_poly.pdbx_strand_id
1 'polypeptide(L)'
;MTTGREDITNNTGRTVAIGAAAGLVVGLLANLTRKAAVQAPTLLAGQWDEALAAEHAAALKIFDLLEKTDNHATARRSFLLMQLKHAISKHAFQEENVVYAMMRDQGLAEAADHLNHEHGYVKQYFFDLTEMDKGDPAWLPKLREFRGLIESHMREEEDDLFPKLRAKLSAEQNKHVTAAMSKEGFKLA
;
A
#
# COMPACT_ATOMS: atom_id res chain seq x y z
N MET A 1 52.41 14.40 37.53
CA MET A 1 51.91 14.84 36.22
C MET A 1 51.12 13.68 35.60
N THR A 2 49.83 13.55 35.96
CA THR A 2 48.90 12.55 35.39
C THR A 2 47.48 13.09 35.54
N THR A 3 47.07 14.01 34.73
CA THR A 3 45.67 14.44 34.61
C THR A 3 45.48 15.00 33.20
N GLY A 4 45.04 14.16 32.29
CA GLY A 4 44.77 14.64 30.92
C GLY A 4 44.18 13.60 29.95
N ARG A 5 43.86 12.39 30.40
CA ARG A 5 43.44 11.31 29.48
C ARG A 5 42.02 10.79 29.71
N GLU A 6 41.36 11.15 30.80
CA GLU A 6 40.00 10.67 31.11
C GLU A 6 38.86 11.56 30.59
N ASP A 7 39.14 12.87 30.36
CA ASP A 7 38.10 13.81 29.93
C ASP A 7 37.73 13.70 28.43
N ILE A 8 38.61 13.19 27.56
CA ILE A 8 38.36 13.12 26.10
C ILE A 8 37.43 11.97 25.78
N THR A 9 37.55 10.82 26.45
CA THR A 9 36.72 9.64 26.20
C THR A 9 35.28 9.81 26.66
N ASN A 10 35.06 10.56 27.76
CA ASN A 10 33.71 10.81 28.28
C ASN A 10 32.91 11.80 27.41
N ASN A 11 33.58 12.77 26.80
CA ASN A 11 32.93 13.76 25.95
C ASN A 11 32.52 13.15 24.58
N THR A 12 33.36 12.27 24.00
CA THR A 12 33.08 11.58 22.76
C THR A 12 31.91 10.61 22.89
N GLY A 13 31.83 9.87 24.01
CA GLY A 13 30.72 8.94 24.30
C GLY A 13 29.38 9.69 24.44
N ARG A 14 29.36 10.83 25.11
CA ARG A 14 28.15 11.68 25.25
C ARG A 14 27.69 12.28 23.91
N THR A 15 28.63 12.75 23.09
CA THR A 15 28.31 13.33 21.78
C THR A 15 27.75 12.26 20.82
N VAL A 16 28.30 11.03 20.81
CA VAL A 16 27.80 9.93 20.02
C VAL A 16 26.41 9.50 20.51
N ALA A 17 26.18 9.42 21.81
CA ALA A 17 24.87 9.05 22.36
C ALA A 17 23.78 10.09 22.05
N ILE A 18 24.10 11.38 22.11
CA ILE A 18 23.17 12.47 21.76
C ILE A 18 22.88 12.45 20.25
N GLY A 19 23.91 12.25 19.42
CA GLY A 19 23.73 12.13 17.96
C GLY A 19 22.89 10.93 17.56
N ALA A 20 23.08 9.77 18.20
CA ALA A 20 22.28 8.58 17.95
C ALA A 20 20.81 8.77 18.41
N ALA A 21 20.57 9.39 19.56
CA ALA A 21 19.22 9.68 20.03
C ALA A 21 18.49 10.69 19.13
N ALA A 22 19.17 11.75 18.70
CA ALA A 22 18.61 12.73 17.77
C ALA A 22 18.31 12.10 16.40
N GLY A 23 19.20 11.26 15.87
CA GLY A 23 19.00 10.53 14.62
C GLY A 23 17.81 9.57 14.69
N LEU A 24 17.63 8.87 15.82
CA LEU A 24 16.46 8.01 16.07
C LEU A 24 15.15 8.79 16.08
N VAL A 25 15.12 9.94 16.78
CA VAL A 25 13.91 10.77 16.85
C VAL A 25 13.55 11.34 15.49
N VAL A 26 14.52 11.85 14.73
CA VAL A 26 14.28 12.35 13.36
C VAL A 26 13.82 11.22 12.43
N GLY A 27 14.42 10.04 12.52
CA GLY A 27 14.02 8.87 11.74
C GLY A 27 12.59 8.39 12.06
N LEU A 28 12.22 8.38 13.35
CA LEU A 28 10.86 8.05 13.79
C LEU A 28 9.84 9.06 13.29
N LEU A 29 10.12 10.36 13.40
CA LEU A 29 9.25 11.44 12.93
C LEU A 29 9.08 11.38 11.40
N ALA A 30 10.16 11.18 10.65
CA ALA A 30 10.12 11.04 9.20
C ALA A 30 9.30 9.82 8.78
N ASN A 31 9.44 8.68 9.48
CA ASN A 31 8.65 7.49 9.22
C ASN A 31 7.16 7.68 9.53
N LEU A 32 6.83 8.33 10.66
CA LEU A 32 5.43 8.65 11.01
C LEU A 32 4.79 9.60 9.98
N THR A 33 5.53 10.63 9.56
CA THR A 33 5.05 11.55 8.52
C THR A 33 4.81 10.85 7.20
N ARG A 34 5.74 9.96 6.78
CA ARG A 34 5.57 9.13 5.59
C ARG A 34 4.33 8.24 5.69
N LYS A 35 4.17 7.55 6.83
CA LYS A 35 3.01 6.68 7.08
C LYS A 35 1.71 7.46 7.05
N ALA A 36 1.65 8.64 7.64
CA ALA A 36 0.48 9.51 7.60
C ALA A 36 0.16 9.96 6.16
N ALA A 37 1.17 10.30 5.37
CA ALA A 37 0.98 10.70 3.97
C ALA A 37 0.47 9.54 3.10
N VAL A 38 1.02 8.33 3.28
CA VAL A 38 0.58 7.12 2.55
C VAL A 38 -0.84 6.71 2.94
N GLN A 39 -1.23 6.92 4.21
CA GLN A 39 -2.54 6.57 4.74
C GLN A 39 -3.58 7.69 4.56
N ALA A 40 -3.19 8.88 4.10
CA ALA A 40 -4.09 10.03 3.98
C ALA A 40 -5.34 9.75 3.12
N PRO A 41 -5.28 9.09 1.95
CA PRO A 41 -6.47 8.76 1.18
C PRO A 41 -7.48 7.94 2.00
N THR A 42 -7.02 6.90 2.69
CA THR A 42 -7.83 6.03 3.56
C THR A 42 -8.48 6.80 4.70
N LEU A 43 -7.71 7.67 5.39
CA LEU A 43 -8.19 8.41 6.56
C LEU A 43 -9.18 9.53 6.21
N LEU A 44 -9.05 10.13 5.03
CA LEU A 44 -9.88 11.26 4.58
C LEU A 44 -11.17 10.80 3.90
N ALA A 45 -11.25 9.58 3.41
CA ALA A 45 -12.40 9.09 2.67
C ALA A 45 -13.62 8.74 3.55
N GLY A 46 -13.43 8.48 4.85
CA GLY A 46 -14.52 8.25 5.80
C GLY A 46 -14.81 6.77 6.04
N GLN A 47 -15.72 6.14 5.31
CA GLN A 47 -16.06 4.73 5.48
C GLN A 47 -15.05 3.81 4.76
N TRP A 48 -15.00 2.54 5.17
CA TRP A 48 -14.04 1.56 4.64
C TRP A 48 -14.13 1.37 3.12
N ASP A 49 -15.33 1.32 2.56
CA ASP A 49 -15.58 1.17 1.13
C ASP A 49 -15.19 2.42 0.33
N GLU A 50 -15.50 3.60 0.84
CA GLU A 50 -15.07 4.88 0.27
C GLU A 50 -13.54 5.03 0.29
N ALA A 51 -12.90 4.52 1.35
CA ALA A 51 -11.45 4.54 1.50
C ALA A 51 -10.77 3.60 0.49
N LEU A 52 -11.29 2.39 0.26
CA LEU A 52 -10.79 1.46 -0.75
C LEU A 52 -10.97 2.04 -2.16
N ALA A 53 -12.13 2.60 -2.48
CA ALA A 53 -12.36 3.26 -3.77
C ALA A 53 -11.38 4.44 -4.01
N ALA A 54 -11.03 5.20 -2.96
CA ALA A 54 -10.02 6.26 -3.06
C ALA A 54 -8.60 5.68 -3.31
N GLU A 55 -8.27 4.53 -2.74
CA GLU A 55 -7.02 3.81 -2.99
C GLU A 55 -6.97 3.24 -4.41
N HIS A 56 -8.07 2.69 -4.93
CA HIS A 56 -8.23 2.30 -6.33
C HIS A 56 -7.94 3.46 -7.28
N ALA A 57 -8.60 4.60 -7.08
CA ALA A 57 -8.37 5.79 -7.89
C ALA A 57 -6.91 6.29 -7.82
N ALA A 58 -6.24 6.15 -6.68
CA ALA A 58 -4.84 6.51 -6.54
C ALA A 58 -3.92 5.54 -7.31
N ALA A 59 -4.19 4.24 -7.28
CA ALA A 59 -3.45 3.24 -8.05
C ALA A 59 -3.61 3.45 -9.57
N LEU A 60 -4.82 3.72 -10.05
CA LEU A 60 -5.09 4.01 -11.47
C LEU A 60 -4.31 5.24 -11.96
N LYS A 61 -4.14 6.28 -11.13
CA LYS A 61 -3.28 7.42 -11.48
C LYS A 61 -1.82 7.03 -11.70
N ILE A 62 -1.31 6.02 -10.96
CA ILE A 62 0.06 5.54 -11.18
C ILE A 62 0.14 4.75 -12.50
N PHE A 63 -0.88 3.95 -12.85
CA PHE A 63 -0.98 3.33 -14.17
C PHE A 63 -0.96 4.39 -15.29
N ASP A 64 -1.73 5.47 -15.16
CA ASP A 64 -1.73 6.58 -16.13
C ASP A 64 -0.34 7.20 -16.31
N LEU A 65 0.43 7.34 -15.22
CA LEU A 65 1.79 7.85 -15.28
C LEU A 65 2.76 6.86 -15.93
N LEU A 66 2.60 5.56 -15.70
CA LEU A 66 3.38 4.49 -16.32
C LEU A 66 3.13 4.41 -17.82
N GLU A 67 1.88 4.46 -18.24
CA GLU A 67 1.50 4.39 -19.66
C GLU A 67 1.99 5.57 -20.51
N LYS A 68 2.24 6.71 -19.87
CA LYS A 68 2.84 7.90 -20.51
C LYS A 68 4.35 7.84 -20.66
N THR A 69 5.00 6.75 -20.22
CA THR A 69 6.45 6.58 -20.37
C THR A 69 6.80 5.98 -21.72
N ASP A 70 7.96 6.36 -22.26
CA ASP A 70 8.58 5.69 -23.41
C ASP A 70 9.57 4.60 -22.99
N ASN A 71 10.12 3.86 -23.96
CA ASN A 71 11.02 2.74 -23.68
C ASN A 71 12.40 3.17 -23.12
N HIS A 72 12.75 4.45 -23.18
CA HIS A 72 13.98 4.98 -22.61
C HIS A 72 13.82 5.42 -21.14
N ALA A 73 12.60 5.55 -20.67
CA ALA A 73 12.29 6.00 -19.31
C ALA A 73 12.39 4.87 -18.25
N THR A 74 13.41 4.00 -18.36
CA THR A 74 13.54 2.78 -17.56
C THR A 74 13.59 3.04 -16.04
N ALA A 75 14.34 4.05 -15.60
CA ALA A 75 14.41 4.43 -14.19
C ALA A 75 13.07 4.94 -13.66
N ARG A 76 12.34 5.73 -14.46
CA ARG A 76 11.01 6.23 -14.12
C ARG A 76 10.00 5.09 -14.03
N ARG A 77 10.02 4.13 -14.98
CA ARG A 77 9.19 2.92 -14.93
C ARG A 77 9.46 2.11 -13.68
N SER A 78 10.72 1.87 -13.34
CA SER A 78 11.11 1.15 -12.11
C SER A 78 10.57 1.83 -10.85
N PHE A 79 10.72 3.15 -10.76
CA PHE A 79 10.22 3.93 -9.61
C PHE A 79 8.69 3.90 -9.50
N LEU A 80 7.98 4.14 -10.59
CA LEU A 80 6.51 4.12 -10.60
C LEU A 80 5.95 2.71 -10.36
N LEU A 81 6.58 1.66 -10.91
CA LEU A 81 6.20 0.27 -10.64
C LEU A 81 6.37 -0.08 -9.16
N MET A 82 7.45 0.38 -8.53
CA MET A 82 7.66 0.20 -7.09
C MET A 82 6.55 0.91 -6.28
N GLN A 83 6.17 2.13 -6.65
CA GLN A 83 5.07 2.85 -6.00
C GLN A 83 3.73 2.13 -6.19
N LEU A 84 3.43 1.66 -7.40
CA LEU A 84 2.23 0.91 -7.72
C LEU A 84 2.16 -0.38 -6.89
N LYS A 85 3.26 -1.13 -6.87
CA LYS A 85 3.38 -2.36 -6.08
C LYS A 85 3.13 -2.11 -4.59
N HIS A 86 3.71 -1.05 -4.03
CA HIS A 86 3.49 -0.68 -2.64
C HIS A 86 2.02 -0.33 -2.36
N ALA A 87 1.41 0.52 -3.21
CA ALA A 87 0.02 0.94 -3.06
C ALA A 87 -0.95 -0.26 -3.11
N ILE A 88 -0.84 -1.10 -4.14
CA ILE A 88 -1.72 -2.26 -4.32
C ILE A 88 -1.46 -3.33 -3.26
N SER A 89 -0.19 -3.56 -2.83
CA SER A 89 0.09 -4.53 -1.77
C SER A 89 -0.48 -4.10 -0.42
N LYS A 90 -0.44 -2.81 -0.09
CA LYS A 90 -1.08 -2.27 1.12
C LYS A 90 -2.60 -2.44 1.06
N HIS A 91 -3.20 -2.10 -0.07
CA HIS A 91 -4.62 -2.23 -0.34
C HIS A 91 -5.09 -3.69 -0.19
N ALA A 92 -4.51 -4.61 -0.94
CA ALA A 92 -4.81 -6.05 -0.86
C ALA A 92 -4.63 -6.60 0.57
N PHE A 93 -3.64 -6.13 1.32
CA PHE A 93 -3.46 -6.54 2.71
C PHE A 93 -4.61 -6.11 3.63
N GLN A 94 -5.17 -4.92 3.41
CA GLN A 94 -6.34 -4.44 4.14
C GLN A 94 -7.58 -5.28 3.83
N GLU A 95 -7.79 -5.63 2.57
CA GLU A 95 -8.92 -6.46 2.13
C GLU A 95 -8.80 -7.89 2.62
N GLU A 96 -7.68 -8.55 2.36
CA GLU A 96 -7.45 -9.95 2.74
C GLU A 96 -7.60 -10.17 4.26
N ASN A 97 -7.17 -9.20 5.09
CA ASN A 97 -7.16 -9.34 6.54
C ASN A 97 -8.42 -8.81 7.24
N VAL A 98 -9.24 -7.98 6.57
CA VAL A 98 -10.41 -7.37 7.21
C VAL A 98 -11.67 -7.57 6.37
N VAL A 99 -11.69 -7.06 5.13
CA VAL A 99 -12.91 -7.01 4.32
C VAL A 99 -13.36 -8.41 3.91
N TYR A 100 -12.46 -9.21 3.36
CA TYR A 100 -12.78 -10.57 2.91
C TYR A 100 -13.08 -11.51 4.09
N ALA A 101 -12.46 -11.30 5.24
CA ALA A 101 -12.83 -12.01 6.46
C ALA A 101 -14.28 -11.67 6.86
N MET A 102 -14.65 -10.38 6.85
CA MET A 102 -16.02 -9.95 7.15
C MET A 102 -17.01 -10.44 6.08
N MET A 103 -16.64 -10.48 4.80
CA MET A 103 -17.46 -11.06 3.73
C MET A 103 -17.82 -12.53 4.05
N ARG A 104 -16.84 -13.33 4.46
CA ARG A 104 -17.06 -14.74 4.84
C ARG A 104 -18.04 -14.85 6.01
N ASP A 105 -17.87 -14.03 7.04
CA ASP A 105 -18.77 -13.99 8.21
C ASP A 105 -20.22 -13.59 7.83
N GLN A 106 -20.39 -12.79 6.79
CA GLN A 106 -21.69 -12.34 6.28
C GLN A 106 -22.28 -13.24 5.17
N GLY A 107 -21.72 -14.41 4.94
CA GLY A 107 -22.20 -15.39 3.95
C GLY A 107 -21.85 -15.06 2.51
N LEU A 108 -20.79 -14.29 2.28
CA LEU A 108 -20.22 -13.97 0.96
C LEU A 108 -18.88 -14.69 0.74
N ALA A 109 -18.74 -15.92 1.24
CA ALA A 109 -17.46 -16.65 1.24
C ALA A 109 -16.94 -16.92 -0.19
N GLU A 110 -17.82 -17.37 -1.11
CA GLU A 110 -17.42 -17.65 -2.50
C GLU A 110 -16.86 -16.39 -3.19
N ALA A 111 -17.51 -15.24 -3.01
CA ALA A 111 -17.02 -13.97 -3.55
C ALA A 111 -15.67 -13.56 -2.94
N ALA A 112 -15.53 -13.68 -1.62
CA ALA A 112 -14.26 -13.40 -0.95
C ALA A 112 -13.12 -14.31 -1.42
N ASP A 113 -13.40 -15.59 -1.69
CA ASP A 113 -12.42 -16.55 -2.19
C ASP A 113 -12.05 -16.26 -3.65
N HIS A 114 -13.02 -15.82 -4.47
CA HIS A 114 -12.79 -15.37 -5.85
C HIS A 114 -11.85 -14.15 -5.88
N LEU A 115 -12.16 -13.09 -5.16
CA LEU A 115 -11.32 -11.89 -5.08
C LEU A 115 -9.90 -12.20 -4.57
N ASN A 116 -9.80 -13.03 -3.53
CA ASN A 116 -8.51 -13.46 -3.00
C ASN A 116 -7.69 -14.27 -4.03
N HIS A 117 -8.35 -15.05 -4.88
CA HIS A 117 -7.69 -15.77 -5.98
C HIS A 117 -7.15 -14.80 -7.04
N GLU A 118 -7.88 -13.75 -7.37
CA GLU A 118 -7.43 -12.72 -8.30
C GLU A 118 -6.18 -11.99 -7.81
N HIS A 119 -6.03 -11.77 -6.50
CA HIS A 119 -4.80 -11.23 -5.91
C HIS A 119 -3.57 -12.11 -6.18
N GLY A 120 -3.75 -13.40 -6.44
CA GLY A 120 -2.69 -14.29 -6.92
C GLY A 120 -2.13 -13.84 -8.28
N TYR A 121 -3.02 -13.50 -9.22
CA TYR A 121 -2.62 -12.98 -10.55
C TYR A 121 -1.98 -11.60 -10.44
N VAL A 122 -2.46 -10.73 -9.56
CA VAL A 122 -1.83 -9.43 -9.26
C VAL A 122 -0.36 -9.61 -8.85
N LYS A 123 -0.08 -10.56 -7.97
CA LYS A 123 1.28 -10.89 -7.52
C LYS A 123 2.14 -11.40 -8.69
N GLN A 124 1.57 -12.21 -9.60
CA GLN A 124 2.24 -12.71 -10.79
C GLN A 124 2.59 -11.56 -11.76
N TYR A 125 1.65 -10.65 -12.05
CA TYR A 125 1.92 -9.50 -12.92
C TYR A 125 3.03 -8.60 -12.34
N PHE A 126 3.07 -8.37 -11.04
CA PHE A 126 4.15 -7.62 -10.41
C PHE A 126 5.50 -8.33 -10.53
N PHE A 127 5.52 -9.65 -10.40
CA PHE A 127 6.72 -10.44 -10.62
C PHE A 127 7.20 -10.28 -12.07
N ASP A 128 6.35 -10.55 -13.03
CA ASP A 128 6.67 -10.47 -14.45
C ASP A 128 7.19 -9.08 -14.84
N LEU A 129 6.45 -8.01 -14.49
CA LEU A 129 6.83 -6.63 -14.78
C LEU A 129 8.13 -6.20 -14.07
N THR A 130 8.46 -6.82 -12.92
CA THR A 130 9.71 -6.56 -12.21
C THR A 130 10.89 -7.22 -12.90
N GLU A 131 10.74 -8.45 -13.37
CA GLU A 131 11.80 -9.22 -14.03
C GLU A 131 12.05 -8.77 -15.47
N MET A 132 11.02 -8.31 -16.19
CA MET A 132 11.16 -7.78 -17.54
C MET A 132 12.07 -6.54 -17.57
N ASP A 133 12.90 -6.44 -18.64
CA ASP A 133 13.62 -5.19 -18.93
C ASP A 133 12.60 -4.03 -19.11
N LYS A 134 12.83 -2.94 -18.40
CA LYS A 134 11.95 -1.76 -18.45
C LYS A 134 11.99 -1.02 -19.79
N GLY A 135 13.02 -1.28 -20.62
CA GLY A 135 13.14 -0.78 -22.00
C GLY A 135 12.51 -1.70 -23.04
N ASP A 136 12.08 -2.91 -22.67
CA ASP A 136 11.47 -3.86 -23.59
C ASP A 136 10.17 -3.28 -24.19
N PRO A 137 10.00 -3.32 -25.52
CA PRO A 137 8.74 -2.92 -26.17
C PRO A 137 7.49 -3.68 -25.66
N ALA A 138 7.64 -4.92 -25.17
CA ALA A 138 6.55 -5.72 -24.61
C ALA A 138 6.14 -5.29 -23.19
N TRP A 139 6.94 -4.46 -22.51
CA TRP A 139 6.67 -4.07 -21.11
C TRP A 139 5.34 -3.28 -20.94
N LEU A 140 5.11 -2.28 -21.78
CA LEU A 140 3.85 -1.50 -21.73
C LEU A 140 2.61 -2.32 -22.14
N PRO A 141 2.64 -3.17 -23.19
CA PRO A 141 1.57 -4.14 -23.43
C PRO A 141 1.23 -4.98 -22.19
N LYS A 142 2.23 -5.55 -21.53
CA LYS A 142 2.04 -6.35 -20.30
C LYS A 142 1.44 -5.51 -19.15
N LEU A 143 1.88 -4.26 -19.00
CA LEU A 143 1.30 -3.33 -18.01
C LEU A 143 -0.18 -3.06 -18.29
N ARG A 144 -0.59 -2.91 -19.55
CA ARG A 144 -1.99 -2.69 -19.92
C ARG A 144 -2.87 -3.91 -19.67
N GLU A 145 -2.36 -5.12 -19.91
CA GLU A 145 -3.04 -6.36 -19.53
C GLU A 145 -3.29 -6.38 -18.01
N PHE A 146 -2.26 -6.06 -17.21
CA PHE A 146 -2.36 -5.94 -15.77
C PHE A 146 -3.39 -4.89 -15.34
N ARG A 147 -3.36 -3.71 -15.97
CA ARG A 147 -4.35 -2.66 -15.72
C ARG A 147 -5.77 -3.14 -15.95
N GLY A 148 -6.02 -3.84 -17.07
CA GLY A 148 -7.34 -4.39 -17.39
C GLY A 148 -7.87 -5.37 -16.33
N LEU A 149 -7.00 -6.23 -15.80
CA LEU A 149 -7.33 -7.13 -14.69
C LEU A 149 -7.71 -6.34 -13.43
N ILE A 150 -6.88 -5.38 -13.04
CA ILE A 150 -7.11 -4.53 -11.85
C ILE A 150 -8.41 -3.72 -11.98
N GLU A 151 -8.67 -3.09 -13.13
CA GLU A 151 -9.90 -2.33 -13.35
C GLU A 151 -11.17 -3.20 -13.31
N SER A 152 -11.09 -4.46 -13.75
CA SER A 152 -12.20 -5.40 -13.65
C SER A 152 -12.48 -5.78 -12.20
N HIS A 153 -11.43 -6.10 -11.46
CA HIS A 153 -11.48 -6.41 -10.04
C HIS A 153 -12.07 -5.25 -9.22
N MET A 154 -11.54 -4.05 -9.37
CA MET A 154 -12.03 -2.86 -8.69
C MET A 154 -13.52 -2.57 -8.97
N ARG A 155 -13.97 -2.77 -10.22
CA ARG A 155 -15.39 -2.59 -10.57
C ARG A 155 -16.28 -3.62 -9.91
N GLU A 156 -15.87 -4.88 -9.84
CA GLU A 156 -16.65 -5.91 -9.15
C GLU A 156 -16.82 -5.57 -7.68
N GLU A 157 -15.79 -5.05 -7.03
CA GLU A 157 -15.84 -4.63 -5.64
C GLU A 157 -16.72 -3.38 -5.44
N GLU A 158 -16.45 -2.31 -6.18
CA GLU A 158 -17.14 -1.02 -6.00
C GLU A 158 -18.61 -1.07 -6.43
N ASP A 159 -18.92 -1.75 -7.53
CA ASP A 159 -20.27 -1.75 -8.11
C ASP A 159 -21.17 -2.83 -7.51
N ASP A 160 -20.60 -3.90 -6.93
CA ASP A 160 -21.39 -5.06 -6.50
C ASP A 160 -21.07 -5.48 -5.06
N LEU A 161 -19.83 -5.89 -4.76
CA LEU A 161 -19.52 -6.63 -3.54
C LEU A 161 -19.45 -5.74 -2.28
N PHE A 162 -18.83 -4.57 -2.38
CA PHE A 162 -18.77 -3.62 -1.25
C PHE A 162 -20.16 -3.09 -0.86
N PRO A 163 -21.03 -2.67 -1.80
CA PRO A 163 -22.41 -2.31 -1.47
C PRO A 163 -23.19 -3.45 -0.80
N LYS A 164 -23.02 -4.69 -1.30
CA LYS A 164 -23.67 -5.87 -0.70
C LYS A 164 -23.20 -6.12 0.73
N LEU A 165 -21.88 -6.07 0.97
CA LEU A 165 -21.32 -6.23 2.30
C LEU A 165 -21.80 -5.11 3.23
N ARG A 166 -21.66 -3.86 2.80
CA ARG A 166 -22.07 -2.69 3.58
C ARG A 166 -23.54 -2.75 4.03
N ALA A 167 -24.43 -3.20 3.16
CA ALA A 167 -25.85 -3.35 3.46
C ALA A 167 -26.14 -4.47 4.48
N LYS A 168 -25.29 -5.49 4.57
CA LYS A 168 -25.42 -6.58 5.56
C LYS A 168 -24.89 -6.19 6.93
N LEU A 169 -24.02 -5.20 7.02
CA LEU A 169 -23.37 -4.77 8.26
C LEU A 169 -24.21 -3.74 9.02
N SER A 170 -24.31 -3.88 10.34
CA SER A 170 -24.82 -2.83 11.21
C SER A 170 -23.91 -1.59 11.19
N ALA A 171 -24.39 -0.45 11.68
CA ALA A 171 -23.58 0.77 11.81
C ALA A 171 -22.32 0.56 12.67
N GLU A 172 -22.43 -0.21 13.74
CA GLU A 172 -21.30 -0.59 14.62
C GLU A 172 -20.26 -1.46 13.86
N GLN A 173 -20.73 -2.46 13.11
CA GLN A 173 -19.86 -3.33 12.32
C GLN A 173 -19.15 -2.55 11.21
N ASN A 174 -19.83 -1.64 10.50
CA ASN A 174 -19.19 -0.76 9.51
C ASN A 174 -18.07 0.09 10.12
N LYS A 175 -18.29 0.69 11.29
CA LYS A 175 -17.26 1.42 12.05
C LYS A 175 -16.09 0.51 12.43
N HIS A 176 -16.39 -0.71 12.88
CA HIS A 176 -15.36 -1.67 13.24
C HIS A 176 -14.49 -2.05 12.05
N VAL A 177 -15.07 -2.34 10.89
CA VAL A 177 -14.36 -2.64 9.64
C VAL A 177 -13.47 -1.45 9.24
N THR A 178 -14.00 -0.22 9.28
CA THR A 178 -13.24 1.00 8.98
C THR A 178 -12.02 1.15 9.89
N ALA A 179 -12.19 0.96 11.19
CA ALA A 179 -11.09 1.08 12.17
C ALA A 179 -10.05 -0.04 11.99
N ALA A 180 -10.50 -1.28 11.79
CA ALA A 180 -9.63 -2.43 11.58
C ALA A 180 -8.82 -2.28 10.29
N MET A 181 -9.45 -1.92 9.18
CA MET A 181 -8.81 -1.68 7.90
C MET A 181 -7.76 -0.56 7.97
N SER A 182 -8.09 0.56 8.62
CA SER A 182 -7.14 1.67 8.83
C SER A 182 -5.93 1.22 9.64
N LYS A 183 -6.12 0.38 10.65
CA LYS A 183 -5.03 -0.20 11.47
C LYS A 183 -4.14 -1.12 10.64
N GLU A 184 -4.71 -1.98 9.79
CA GLU A 184 -3.93 -2.87 8.93
C GLU A 184 -3.15 -2.07 7.88
N GLY A 185 -3.76 -1.09 7.24
CA GLY A 185 -3.09 -0.22 6.29
C GLY A 185 -1.92 0.55 6.90
N PHE A 186 -2.04 0.99 8.15
CA PHE A 186 -0.97 1.70 8.85
C PHE A 186 0.26 0.83 9.13
N LYS A 187 0.12 -0.50 9.22
CA LYS A 187 1.27 -1.41 9.37
C LYS A 187 2.19 -1.38 8.16
N LEU A 188 1.61 -1.27 6.95
CA LEU A 188 2.33 -1.27 5.67
C LEU A 188 2.60 0.13 5.11
N ALA A 189 2.02 1.17 5.67
CA ALA A 189 2.24 2.56 5.25
C ALA A 189 3.68 3.07 5.53
#